data_6191e02b11c56b88b06d38ca520f93fd
#
_entry.id   6191e02b11c56b88b06d38ca520f93fd
#
_cell.length_a   1.000
_cell.length_b   1.000
_cell.length_c   1.000
_cell.angle_alpha   90.00
_cell.angle_beta   90.00
_cell.angle_gamma   90.00
#
_symmetry.space_group_name_H-M   'P 1'
#
loop_
_entity.id
_entity.type
_entity.pdbx_description
1 polymer ?
#
loop_
_entity_poly.entity_id
_entity_poly.type
_entity_poly.pdbx_seq_one_letter_code
_entity_poly.pdbx_strand_id
1 'polypeptide(L)'
;TDVSIREAVSFRKTVARLHAEFTGKKDWFFNIWQPDFVVDRESGQKVPFFEADEEQLATDPDCWTLKPNEDWHGFGEVEEGYCMLDPIKVSLVTPGVLTDGSLAESGIPAAVVSAYLDNKGIVVEKTTDFTILVLFSLGVTNGKWGTLLNALFEFKQDYDNNEPLRRVLPKLVKDNPHEYGETGLKELCDKMFAAMKELGTTKALSAAFSVLPKPDMTPVEAYENLVHNNVESMAVDQIADRTVATGVVPYPPGIPLLMPGENAGPADGPVLGYLKSLQAFDRKFPGFGHDTHGVEVKDGTYYVLCLKNK
;
A
#
# COMPACT_ATOMS: atom_id res chain seq x y z
N THR A 1 -9.03 -8.76 22.87
CA THR A 1 -9.49 -9.07 21.49
C THR A 1 -10.88 -8.52 21.23
N ASP A 2 -11.87 -8.82 22.07
CA ASP A 2 -13.25 -8.36 21.88
C ASP A 2 -13.36 -6.83 21.81
N VAL A 3 -12.72 -6.10 22.71
CA VAL A 3 -12.69 -4.62 22.69
C VAL A 3 -12.07 -4.10 21.41
N SER A 4 -10.96 -4.68 20.95
CA SER A 4 -10.30 -4.25 19.71
C SER A 4 -11.20 -4.44 18.47
N ILE A 5 -11.95 -5.55 18.43
CA ILE A 5 -12.89 -5.82 17.34
C ILE A 5 -14.02 -4.78 17.34
N ARG A 6 -14.62 -4.51 18.50
CA ARG A 6 -15.72 -3.53 18.65
C ARG A 6 -15.28 -2.12 18.25
N GLU A 7 -14.10 -1.69 18.68
CA GLU A 7 -13.55 -0.38 18.29
C GLU A 7 -13.26 -0.32 16.78
N ALA A 8 -12.72 -1.40 16.21
CA ALA A 8 -12.52 -1.49 14.76
C ALA A 8 -13.84 -1.45 13.98
N VAL A 9 -14.86 -2.18 14.43
CA VAL A 9 -16.21 -2.18 13.83
C VAL A 9 -16.81 -0.77 13.89
N SER A 10 -16.75 -0.11 15.04
CA SER A 10 -17.27 1.25 15.21
C SER A 10 -16.57 2.25 14.28
N PHE A 11 -15.25 2.18 14.17
CA PHE A 11 -14.48 3.00 13.23
C PHE A 11 -14.84 2.71 11.77
N ARG A 12 -14.90 1.43 11.37
CA ARG A 12 -15.27 1.00 10.02
C ARG A 12 -16.65 1.52 9.61
N LYS A 13 -17.65 1.37 10.47
CA LYS A 13 -19.00 1.89 10.24
C LYS A 13 -19.01 3.41 10.11
N THR A 14 -18.24 4.11 10.94
CA THR A 14 -18.16 5.56 10.89
C THR A 14 -17.59 6.04 9.55
N VAL A 15 -16.45 5.48 9.10
CA VAL A 15 -15.85 5.88 7.82
C VAL A 15 -16.73 5.49 6.64
N ALA A 16 -17.31 4.28 6.64
CA ALA A 16 -18.21 3.84 5.57
C ALA A 16 -19.47 4.74 5.46
N ARG A 17 -20.02 5.17 6.58
CA ARG A 17 -21.16 6.13 6.60
C ARG A 17 -20.74 7.48 6.04
N LEU A 18 -19.58 8.01 6.47
CA LEU A 18 -19.03 9.27 5.93
C LEU A 18 -18.83 9.17 4.41
N HIS A 19 -18.32 8.04 3.94
CA HIS A 19 -18.16 7.81 2.51
C HIS A 19 -19.51 7.83 1.77
N ALA A 20 -20.50 7.11 2.26
CA ALA A 20 -21.83 7.03 1.65
C ALA A 20 -22.55 8.39 1.61
N GLU A 21 -22.45 9.19 2.68
CA GLU A 21 -23.21 10.42 2.83
C GLU A 21 -22.54 11.64 2.20
N PHE A 22 -21.21 11.71 2.17
CA PHE A 22 -20.46 12.92 1.87
C PHE A 22 -19.56 12.87 0.63
N THR A 23 -19.23 11.69 0.09
CA THR A 23 -18.38 11.61 -1.12
C THR A 23 -19.07 12.25 -2.32
N GLY A 24 -20.36 12.05 -2.51
CA GLY A 24 -21.12 12.71 -3.59
C GLY A 24 -21.17 14.24 -3.48
N LYS A 25 -20.99 14.78 -2.27
CA LYS A 25 -20.91 16.23 -2.00
C LYS A 25 -19.49 16.79 -2.10
N LYS A 26 -18.49 15.92 -2.30
CA LYS A 26 -17.05 16.22 -2.30
C LYS A 26 -16.49 16.69 -0.94
N ASP A 27 -17.21 16.44 0.15
CA ASP A 27 -16.78 16.81 1.51
C ASP A 27 -15.93 15.73 2.18
N TRP A 28 -15.90 14.53 1.58
CA TRP A 28 -15.14 13.37 2.03
C TRP A 28 -14.70 12.52 0.83
N PHE A 29 -13.64 11.71 0.97
CA PHE A 29 -13.19 10.82 -0.11
C PHE A 29 -12.54 9.50 0.36
N PHE A 30 -12.30 9.32 1.65
CA PHE A 30 -11.76 8.06 2.15
C PHE A 30 -12.86 6.99 2.21
N ASN A 31 -12.47 5.76 1.99
CA ASN A 31 -13.32 4.59 2.16
C ASN A 31 -12.60 3.53 2.98
N ILE A 32 -13.27 2.41 3.27
CA ILE A 32 -12.73 1.24 3.95
C ILE A 32 -12.85 0.05 3.02
N TRP A 33 -11.80 -0.76 2.94
CA TRP A 33 -11.86 -2.05 2.27
C TRP A 33 -12.53 -3.07 3.19
N GLN A 34 -13.75 -3.46 2.85
CA GLN A 34 -14.63 -4.35 3.62
C GLN A 34 -15.85 -4.73 2.78
N PRO A 35 -16.67 -5.71 3.21
CA PRO A 35 -17.96 -5.97 2.57
C PRO A 35 -18.83 -4.72 2.49
N ASP A 36 -19.48 -4.48 1.34
CA ASP A 36 -20.41 -3.36 1.18
C ASP A 36 -21.71 -3.63 1.94
N PHE A 37 -22.10 -4.92 2.02
CA PHE A 37 -23.34 -5.38 2.63
C PHE A 37 -23.09 -6.61 3.49
N VAL A 38 -23.94 -6.81 4.47
CA VAL A 38 -24.02 -8.04 5.27
C VAL A 38 -25.47 -8.51 5.35
N VAL A 39 -25.68 -9.79 5.65
CA VAL A 39 -27.01 -10.33 5.89
C VAL A 39 -27.31 -10.14 7.37
N ASP A 40 -28.34 -9.33 7.68
CA ASP A 40 -28.82 -9.13 9.04
C ASP A 40 -29.44 -10.43 9.56
N ARG A 41 -28.94 -10.91 10.72
CA ARG A 41 -29.33 -12.22 11.28
C ARG A 41 -30.78 -12.31 11.76
N GLU A 42 -31.41 -11.16 12.10
CA GLU A 42 -32.78 -11.15 12.59
C GLU A 42 -33.79 -11.11 11.44
N SER A 43 -33.56 -10.26 10.47
CA SER A 43 -34.46 -10.08 9.33
C SER A 43 -34.15 -10.99 8.13
N GLY A 44 -32.90 -11.53 8.06
CA GLY A 44 -32.39 -12.24 6.88
C GLY A 44 -32.19 -11.35 5.64
N GLN A 45 -32.31 -10.04 5.79
CA GLN A 45 -32.18 -9.10 4.69
C GLN A 45 -30.73 -8.63 4.53
N LYS A 46 -30.35 -8.32 3.30
CA LYS A 46 -29.06 -7.68 2.99
C LYS A 46 -29.12 -6.20 3.33
N VAL A 47 -28.29 -5.76 4.27
CA VAL A 47 -28.21 -4.37 4.72
C VAL A 47 -26.84 -3.79 4.46
N PRO A 48 -26.70 -2.46 4.22
CA PRO A 48 -25.41 -1.81 4.11
C PRO A 48 -24.55 -2.06 5.37
N PHE A 49 -23.24 -2.29 5.20
CA PHE A 49 -22.35 -2.60 6.32
C PHE A 49 -22.45 -1.58 7.46
N PHE A 50 -22.52 -0.28 7.14
CA PHE A 50 -22.59 0.78 8.17
C PHE A 50 -23.94 0.86 8.90
N GLU A 51 -24.98 0.19 8.42
CA GLU A 51 -26.29 0.05 9.08
C GLU A 51 -26.41 -1.22 9.91
N ALA A 52 -25.57 -2.23 9.65
CA ALA A 52 -25.60 -3.51 10.31
C ALA A 52 -25.42 -3.41 11.84
N ASP A 53 -25.94 -4.38 12.56
CA ASP A 53 -25.83 -4.47 14.02
C ASP A 53 -24.36 -4.64 14.44
N GLU A 54 -23.87 -3.83 15.38
CA GLU A 54 -22.48 -3.86 15.84
C GLU A 54 -22.14 -5.14 16.59
N GLU A 55 -23.08 -5.72 17.32
CA GLU A 55 -22.89 -6.98 18.04
C GLU A 55 -22.75 -8.14 17.05
N GLN A 56 -23.55 -8.14 15.98
CA GLN A 56 -23.40 -9.11 14.91
C GLN A 56 -22.02 -8.99 14.23
N LEU A 57 -21.63 -7.78 13.82
CA LEU A 57 -20.32 -7.54 13.20
C LEU A 57 -19.16 -7.93 14.12
N ALA A 58 -19.30 -7.78 15.44
CA ALA A 58 -18.25 -8.11 16.40
C ALA A 58 -18.14 -9.60 16.71
N THR A 59 -19.20 -10.38 16.52
CA THR A 59 -19.29 -11.77 17.03
C THR A 59 -19.52 -12.82 15.95
N ASP A 60 -19.96 -12.41 14.76
CA ASP A 60 -20.31 -13.32 13.65
C ASP A 60 -19.23 -13.29 12.56
N PRO A 61 -18.41 -14.36 12.43
CA PRO A 61 -17.39 -14.48 11.39
C PRO A 61 -17.94 -14.41 9.96
N ASP A 62 -19.19 -14.81 9.73
CA ASP A 62 -19.79 -14.82 8.40
C ASP A 62 -19.91 -13.42 7.80
N CYS A 63 -19.96 -12.38 8.65
CA CYS A 63 -19.92 -11.00 8.20
C CYS A 63 -18.58 -10.60 7.52
N TRP A 64 -17.53 -11.37 7.70
CA TRP A 64 -16.17 -11.08 7.25
C TRP A 64 -15.63 -12.08 6.24
N THR A 65 -16.34 -13.20 6.06
CA THR A 65 -15.94 -14.26 5.14
C THR A 65 -16.01 -13.79 3.70
N LEU A 66 -14.94 -14.04 2.93
CA LEU A 66 -14.92 -13.78 1.51
C LEU A 66 -15.85 -14.78 0.80
N LYS A 67 -16.84 -14.26 0.09
CA LYS A 67 -17.76 -15.07 -0.71
C LYS A 67 -17.40 -14.97 -2.18
N PRO A 68 -17.61 -16.04 -2.98
CA PRO A 68 -17.28 -16.03 -4.40
C PRO A 68 -17.90 -14.84 -5.15
N ASN A 69 -17.10 -14.21 -6.01
CA ASN A 69 -17.54 -13.16 -6.93
C ASN A 69 -18.14 -11.89 -6.26
N GLU A 70 -17.83 -11.61 -5.01
CA GLU A 70 -18.18 -10.32 -4.39
C GLU A 70 -17.21 -9.21 -4.86
N ASP A 71 -17.77 -8.08 -5.27
CA ASP A 71 -17.02 -6.96 -5.86
C ASP A 71 -16.03 -6.31 -4.89
N TRP A 72 -16.34 -6.28 -3.59
CA TRP A 72 -15.52 -5.58 -2.60
C TRP A 72 -14.10 -6.14 -2.44
N HIS A 73 -13.87 -7.43 -2.75
CA HIS A 73 -12.54 -8.04 -2.69
C HIS A 73 -11.95 -8.37 -4.07
N GLY A 74 -12.79 -8.55 -5.09
CA GLY A 74 -12.34 -8.74 -6.48
C GLY A 74 -11.62 -10.07 -6.77
N PHE A 75 -11.64 -11.06 -5.87
CA PHE A 75 -10.91 -12.33 -6.05
C PHE A 75 -11.61 -13.36 -6.95
N GLY A 76 -12.80 -13.04 -7.48
CA GLY A 76 -13.54 -13.97 -8.34
C GLY A 76 -14.00 -15.23 -7.61
N GLU A 77 -13.70 -16.38 -8.16
CA GLU A 77 -14.11 -17.70 -7.62
C GLU A 77 -13.19 -18.15 -6.47
N VAL A 78 -13.34 -17.55 -5.28
CA VAL A 78 -12.76 -18.12 -4.05
C VAL A 78 -13.68 -19.18 -3.48
N GLU A 79 -13.11 -20.24 -2.86
CA GLU A 79 -13.89 -21.22 -2.12
C GLU A 79 -14.52 -20.55 -0.89
N GLU A 80 -15.85 -20.68 -0.73
CA GLU A 80 -16.57 -20.08 0.39
C GLU A 80 -16.03 -20.65 1.73
N GLY A 81 -15.73 -19.76 2.68
CA GLY A 81 -15.16 -20.13 3.97
C GLY A 81 -13.65 -20.38 3.95
N TYR A 82 -12.97 -20.24 2.79
CA TYR A 82 -11.52 -20.38 2.70
C TYR A 82 -10.77 -19.36 3.52
N CYS A 83 -11.22 -18.09 3.50
CA CYS A 83 -10.63 -17.02 4.27
C CYS A 83 -11.65 -15.96 4.66
N MET A 84 -11.26 -15.12 5.60
CA MET A 84 -12.06 -13.99 6.06
C MET A 84 -11.17 -12.76 6.24
N LEU A 85 -11.77 -11.58 6.11
CA LEU A 85 -11.13 -10.33 6.46
C LEU A 85 -10.95 -10.26 7.99
N ASP A 86 -9.74 -9.94 8.44
CA ASP A 86 -9.48 -9.72 9.86
C ASP A 86 -10.13 -8.38 10.31
N PRO A 87 -11.12 -8.38 11.21
CA PRO A 87 -11.83 -7.17 11.60
C PRO A 87 -10.94 -6.06 12.12
N ILE A 88 -9.85 -6.41 12.85
CA ILE A 88 -8.95 -5.43 13.47
C ILE A 88 -7.89 -4.87 12.54
N LYS A 89 -7.72 -5.46 11.35
CA LYS A 89 -6.83 -4.96 10.29
C LYS A 89 -7.64 -4.08 9.33
N VAL A 90 -7.70 -2.79 9.65
CA VAL A 90 -8.53 -1.83 8.92
C VAL A 90 -7.73 -1.19 7.79
N SER A 91 -8.09 -1.48 6.55
CA SER A 91 -7.50 -0.84 5.37
C SER A 91 -8.35 0.35 4.94
N LEU A 92 -7.83 1.56 5.21
CA LEU A 92 -8.35 2.80 4.63
C LEU A 92 -8.00 2.82 3.14
N VAL A 93 -8.94 3.22 2.30
CA VAL A 93 -8.77 3.38 0.85
C VAL A 93 -8.76 4.85 0.50
N THR A 94 -7.74 5.27 -0.25
CA THR A 94 -7.65 6.61 -0.85
C THR A 94 -8.16 6.57 -2.29
N PRO A 95 -8.67 7.69 -2.85
CA PRO A 95 -9.10 7.74 -4.26
C PRO A 95 -7.94 7.47 -5.22
N GLY A 96 -8.22 6.83 -6.36
CA GLY A 96 -7.24 6.69 -7.43
C GLY A 96 -7.25 5.37 -8.17
N VAL A 97 -7.84 4.33 -7.59
CA VAL A 97 -8.01 3.01 -8.22
C VAL A 97 -9.50 2.70 -8.36
N LEU A 98 -9.88 2.16 -9.50
CA LEU A 98 -11.24 1.70 -9.79
C LEU A 98 -11.40 0.22 -9.41
N THR A 99 -12.63 -0.27 -9.37
CA THR A 99 -12.95 -1.66 -9.00
C THR A 99 -12.34 -2.70 -9.93
N ASP A 100 -12.05 -2.33 -11.18
CA ASP A 100 -11.36 -3.19 -12.16
C ASP A 100 -9.82 -3.15 -12.05
N GLY A 101 -9.29 -2.44 -11.04
CA GLY A 101 -7.85 -2.26 -10.82
C GLY A 101 -7.19 -1.21 -11.71
N SER A 102 -7.92 -0.55 -12.60
CA SER A 102 -7.40 0.55 -13.40
C SER A 102 -7.30 1.84 -12.58
N LEU A 103 -6.41 2.76 -12.99
CA LEU A 103 -6.27 4.05 -12.34
C LEU A 103 -7.38 5.00 -12.80
N ALA A 104 -7.98 5.71 -11.86
CA ALA A 104 -8.98 6.75 -12.09
C ALA A 104 -8.39 7.96 -12.84
N GLU A 105 -9.19 8.97 -13.14
CA GLU A 105 -8.72 10.22 -13.75
C GLU A 105 -7.79 11.00 -12.83
N SER A 106 -8.12 11.04 -11.54
CA SER A 106 -7.35 11.67 -10.46
C SER A 106 -7.26 10.73 -9.25
N GLY A 107 -6.29 10.95 -8.39
CA GLY A 107 -6.11 10.13 -7.21
C GLY A 107 -5.22 10.77 -6.16
N ILE A 108 -5.24 10.16 -4.97
CA ILE A 108 -4.45 10.57 -3.81
C ILE A 108 -3.56 9.40 -3.41
N PRO A 109 -2.25 9.45 -3.69
CA PRO A 109 -1.34 8.41 -3.27
C PRO A 109 -1.34 8.25 -1.74
N ALA A 110 -1.54 7.04 -1.26
CA ALA A 110 -1.65 6.76 0.17
C ALA A 110 -0.39 7.14 0.95
N ALA A 111 0.78 7.14 0.30
CA ALA A 111 2.04 7.57 0.88
C ALA A 111 2.00 9.04 1.37
N VAL A 112 1.31 9.94 0.66
CA VAL A 112 1.15 11.33 1.08
C VAL A 112 0.28 11.44 2.33
N VAL A 113 -0.83 10.69 2.38
CA VAL A 113 -1.71 10.64 3.56
C VAL A 113 -0.94 10.03 4.75
N SER A 114 -0.20 8.97 4.54
CA SER A 114 0.63 8.33 5.57
C SER A 114 1.67 9.30 6.15
N ALA A 115 2.39 10.04 5.30
CA ALA A 115 3.34 11.05 5.74
C ALA A 115 2.66 12.20 6.52
N TYR A 116 1.46 12.59 6.12
CA TYR A 116 0.66 13.57 6.84
C TYR A 116 0.24 13.08 8.24
N LEU A 117 -0.20 11.82 8.33
CA LEU A 117 -0.55 11.18 9.60
C LEU A 117 0.67 11.05 10.52
N ASP A 118 1.82 10.64 9.98
CA ASP A 118 3.09 10.54 10.73
C ASP A 118 3.51 11.90 11.31
N ASN A 119 3.37 12.97 10.53
CA ASN A 119 3.64 14.35 11.02
C ASN A 119 2.72 14.77 12.18
N LYS A 120 1.57 14.11 12.34
CA LYS A 120 0.65 14.28 13.48
C LYS A 120 0.86 13.26 14.60
N GLY A 121 1.92 12.44 14.52
CA GLY A 121 2.24 11.40 15.49
C GLY A 121 1.36 10.14 15.39
N ILE A 122 0.71 9.92 14.26
CA ILE A 122 -0.11 8.73 13.99
C ILE A 122 0.67 7.82 13.06
N VAL A 123 1.24 6.75 13.61
CA VAL A 123 1.98 5.73 12.87
C VAL A 123 1.02 4.66 12.38
N VAL A 124 1.05 4.39 11.07
CA VAL A 124 0.26 3.35 10.42
C VAL A 124 1.07 2.05 10.28
N GLU A 125 0.39 0.92 10.14
CA GLU A 125 1.06 -0.38 10.04
C GLU A 125 1.72 -0.60 8.67
N LYS A 126 1.01 -0.23 7.61
CA LYS A 126 1.44 -0.46 6.22
C LYS A 126 0.78 0.52 5.28
N THR A 127 1.50 0.94 4.26
CA THR A 127 1.00 1.82 3.19
C THR A 127 1.26 1.16 1.85
N THR A 128 0.26 1.07 0.98
CA THR A 128 0.39 0.68 -0.43
C THR A 128 0.16 1.89 -1.33
N ASP A 129 -0.04 1.69 -2.63
CA ASP A 129 -0.32 2.79 -3.56
C ASP A 129 -1.56 3.61 -3.14
N PHE A 130 -2.64 2.91 -2.76
CA PHE A 130 -3.94 3.53 -2.44
C PHE A 130 -4.59 2.99 -1.16
N THR A 131 -3.87 2.26 -0.32
CA THR A 131 -4.39 1.80 0.95
C THR A 131 -3.44 2.08 2.10
N ILE A 132 -4.02 2.31 3.27
CA ILE A 132 -3.31 2.50 4.54
C ILE A 132 -3.88 1.51 5.54
N LEU A 133 -3.05 0.58 6.01
CA LEU A 133 -3.44 -0.38 7.02
C LEU A 133 -3.28 0.21 8.42
N VAL A 134 -4.37 0.24 9.16
CA VAL A 134 -4.41 0.61 10.58
C VAL A 134 -4.73 -0.63 11.41
N LEU A 135 -3.87 -0.93 12.38
CA LEU A 135 -4.04 -2.07 13.26
C LEU A 135 -4.73 -1.66 14.56
N PHE A 136 -5.92 -2.19 14.81
CA PHE A 136 -6.65 -2.01 16.07
C PHE A 136 -6.16 -3.01 17.11
N SER A 137 -4.96 -2.78 17.63
CA SER A 137 -4.34 -3.60 18.67
C SER A 137 -4.94 -3.34 20.05
N LEU A 138 -4.46 -4.08 21.06
CA LEU A 138 -4.82 -3.85 22.47
C LEU A 138 -4.52 -2.40 22.87
N GLY A 139 -5.53 -1.74 23.45
CA GLY A 139 -5.41 -0.36 23.92
C GLY A 139 -5.75 0.73 22.88
N VAL A 140 -6.18 0.38 21.67
CA VAL A 140 -6.86 1.34 20.79
C VAL A 140 -8.28 1.53 21.28
N THR A 141 -8.63 2.77 21.58
CA THR A 141 -9.94 3.18 22.13
C THR A 141 -10.58 4.21 21.22
N ASN A 142 -11.86 4.51 21.47
CA ASN A 142 -12.61 5.56 20.76
C ASN A 142 -11.83 6.88 20.68
N GLY A 143 -11.21 7.33 21.79
CA GLY A 143 -10.41 8.56 21.79
C GLY A 143 -9.21 8.52 20.84
N LYS A 144 -8.56 7.35 20.67
CA LYS A 144 -7.41 7.19 19.77
C LYS A 144 -7.81 7.17 18.30
N TRP A 145 -8.80 6.37 17.93
CA TRP A 145 -9.24 6.36 16.55
C TRP A 145 -10.01 7.64 16.16
N GLY A 146 -10.62 8.33 17.15
CA GLY A 146 -11.16 9.67 16.95
C GLY A 146 -10.09 10.67 16.55
N THR A 147 -8.86 10.57 17.09
CA THR A 147 -7.70 11.38 16.66
C THR A 147 -7.33 11.08 15.21
N LEU A 148 -7.32 9.81 14.80
CA LEU A 148 -7.10 9.42 13.41
C LEU A 148 -8.19 10.02 12.49
N LEU A 149 -9.45 9.87 12.86
CA LEU A 149 -10.57 10.40 12.08
C LEU A 149 -10.47 11.93 11.92
N ASN A 150 -10.15 12.65 12.99
CA ASN A 150 -9.92 14.11 12.93
C ASN A 150 -8.77 14.46 11.99
N ALA A 151 -7.65 13.73 12.05
CA ALA A 151 -6.52 13.95 11.15
C ALA A 151 -6.88 13.72 9.68
N LEU A 152 -7.77 12.77 9.37
CA LEU A 152 -8.28 12.55 8.01
C LEU A 152 -9.19 13.70 7.55
N PHE A 153 -10.02 14.29 8.43
CA PHE A 153 -10.79 15.50 8.12
C PHE A 153 -9.87 16.69 7.86
N GLU A 154 -8.85 16.90 8.68
CA GLU A 154 -7.87 17.96 8.49
C GLU A 154 -7.10 17.76 7.18
N PHE A 155 -6.70 16.52 6.86
CA PHE A 155 -6.08 16.21 5.56
C PHE A 155 -6.97 16.63 4.40
N LYS A 156 -8.28 16.27 4.46
CA LYS A 156 -9.25 16.62 3.42
C LYS A 156 -9.35 18.11 3.24
N GLN A 157 -9.42 18.87 4.33
CA GLN A 157 -9.49 20.34 4.30
C GLN A 157 -8.20 20.95 3.73
N ASP A 158 -7.03 20.49 4.20
CA ASP A 158 -5.73 20.96 3.72
C ASP A 158 -5.49 20.62 2.24
N TYR A 159 -5.98 19.45 1.79
CA TYR A 159 -5.96 19.05 0.39
C TYR A 159 -6.83 19.96 -0.48
N ASP A 160 -8.06 20.21 -0.07
CA ASP A 160 -8.99 21.07 -0.83
C ASP A 160 -8.45 22.50 -0.97
N ASN A 161 -7.81 23.03 0.07
CA ASN A 161 -7.18 24.35 0.08
C ASN A 161 -5.82 24.36 -0.60
N ASN A 162 -5.31 23.22 -1.05
CA ASN A 162 -3.94 23.07 -1.55
C ASN A 162 -2.89 23.71 -0.63
N GLU A 163 -3.00 23.42 0.68
CA GLU A 163 -2.12 24.01 1.68
C GLU A 163 -0.64 23.78 1.38
N PRO A 164 0.22 24.80 1.59
CA PRO A 164 1.66 24.67 1.33
C PRO A 164 2.30 23.53 2.13
N LEU A 165 3.11 22.70 1.50
CA LEU A 165 3.79 21.57 2.15
C LEU A 165 4.67 22.00 3.33
N ARG A 166 5.26 23.21 3.30
CA ARG A 166 6.01 23.78 4.43
C ARG A 166 5.18 23.87 5.72
N ARG A 167 3.83 23.96 5.62
CA ARG A 167 2.91 23.97 6.76
C ARG A 167 2.53 22.54 7.18
N VAL A 168 2.19 21.69 6.23
CA VAL A 168 1.58 20.38 6.50
C VAL A 168 2.58 19.24 6.54
N LEU A 169 3.72 19.35 5.84
CA LEU A 169 4.83 18.38 5.83
C LEU A 169 6.20 19.10 5.98
N PRO A 170 6.41 19.84 7.08
CA PRO A 170 7.59 20.70 7.23
C PRO A 170 8.91 19.95 7.16
N LYS A 171 8.98 18.70 7.67
CA LYS A 171 10.18 17.88 7.63
C LYS A 171 10.54 17.50 6.18
N LEU A 172 9.55 17.08 5.39
CA LEU A 172 9.75 16.76 3.97
C LEU A 172 10.36 17.94 3.20
N VAL A 173 9.80 19.13 3.39
CA VAL A 173 10.29 20.37 2.74
C VAL A 173 11.68 20.74 3.24
N LYS A 174 11.96 20.60 4.54
CA LYS A 174 13.28 20.88 5.10
C LYS A 174 14.36 19.98 4.51
N ASP A 175 14.03 18.70 4.33
CA ASP A 175 14.97 17.69 3.81
C ASP A 175 15.12 17.77 2.28
N ASN A 176 14.11 18.29 1.56
CA ASN A 176 14.04 18.38 0.10
C ASN A 176 13.49 19.76 -0.36
N PRO A 177 14.20 20.86 -0.05
CA PRO A 177 13.68 22.22 -0.28
C PRO A 177 13.52 22.58 -1.77
N HIS A 178 14.34 22.02 -2.63
CA HIS A 178 14.29 22.29 -4.08
C HIS A 178 13.07 21.66 -4.75
N GLU A 179 12.67 20.49 -4.28
CA GLU A 179 11.57 19.72 -4.85
C GLU A 179 10.21 20.20 -4.34
N TYR A 180 10.14 20.60 -3.05
CA TYR A 180 8.86 20.81 -2.37
C TYR A 180 8.63 22.20 -1.78
N GLY A 181 9.62 23.12 -1.87
CA GLY A 181 9.58 24.41 -1.19
C GLY A 181 8.35 25.26 -1.50
N GLU A 182 7.88 25.26 -2.74
CA GLU A 182 6.74 26.04 -3.22
C GLU A 182 5.51 25.18 -3.57
N THR A 183 5.54 23.87 -3.27
CA THR A 183 4.48 22.93 -3.65
C THR A 183 3.37 22.89 -2.60
N GLY A 184 2.12 22.80 -3.05
CA GLY A 184 0.96 22.54 -2.20
C GLY A 184 0.63 21.06 -2.07
N LEU A 185 -0.20 20.72 -1.06
CA LEU A 185 -0.55 19.33 -0.75
C LEU A 185 -1.29 18.64 -1.90
N LYS A 186 -2.28 19.30 -2.49
CA LYS A 186 -3.02 18.78 -3.64
C LYS A 186 -2.12 18.64 -4.85
N GLU A 187 -1.30 19.65 -5.11
CA GLU A 187 -0.34 19.64 -6.22
C GLU A 187 0.65 18.47 -6.12
N LEU A 188 1.13 18.14 -4.91
CA LEU A 188 1.97 16.96 -4.69
C LEU A 188 1.23 15.67 -5.04
N CYS A 189 0.00 15.50 -4.54
CA CYS A 189 -0.82 14.34 -4.87
C CYS A 189 -1.03 14.19 -6.37
N ASP A 190 -1.38 15.27 -7.06
CA ASP A 190 -1.63 15.28 -8.50
C ASP A 190 -0.34 14.90 -9.28
N LYS A 191 0.82 15.45 -8.91
CA LYS A 191 2.13 15.14 -9.51
C LYS A 191 2.52 13.67 -9.30
N MET A 192 2.37 13.17 -8.08
CA MET A 192 2.69 11.77 -7.76
C MET A 192 1.76 10.81 -8.50
N PHE A 193 0.46 11.08 -8.50
CA PHE A 193 -0.51 10.25 -9.19
C PHE A 193 -0.27 10.22 -10.71
N ALA A 194 0.05 11.36 -11.32
CA ALA A 194 0.43 11.44 -12.73
C ALA A 194 1.68 10.60 -13.03
N ALA A 195 2.68 10.64 -12.15
CA ALA A 195 3.89 9.83 -12.31
C ALA A 195 3.60 8.31 -12.15
N MET A 196 2.73 7.90 -11.23
CA MET A 196 2.29 6.50 -11.11
C MET A 196 1.64 6.00 -12.41
N LYS A 197 0.83 6.85 -13.05
CA LYS A 197 0.25 6.55 -14.37
C LYS A 197 1.31 6.44 -15.47
N GLU A 198 2.22 7.43 -15.54
CA GLU A 198 3.29 7.50 -16.53
C GLU A 198 4.23 6.28 -16.43
N LEU A 199 4.65 5.95 -15.22
CA LEU A 199 5.54 4.82 -14.95
C LEU A 199 4.82 3.46 -14.93
N GLY A 200 3.50 3.46 -14.85
CA GLY A 200 2.69 2.25 -14.82
C GLY A 200 2.96 1.37 -13.58
N THR A 201 3.30 1.96 -12.43
CA THR A 201 3.76 1.25 -11.23
C THR A 201 2.81 0.14 -10.78
N THR A 202 1.50 0.39 -10.75
CA THR A 202 0.48 -0.58 -10.36
C THR A 202 0.44 -1.79 -11.31
N LYS A 203 0.54 -1.56 -12.62
CA LYS A 203 0.59 -2.64 -13.62
C LYS A 203 1.92 -3.39 -13.56
N ALA A 204 3.03 -2.69 -13.35
CA ALA A 204 4.35 -3.28 -13.22
C ALA A 204 4.43 -4.21 -11.99
N LEU A 205 3.83 -3.82 -10.86
CA LEU A 205 3.70 -4.65 -9.67
C LEU A 205 2.97 -5.97 -9.99
N SER A 206 1.78 -5.88 -10.57
CA SER A 206 0.98 -7.06 -10.94
C SER A 206 1.72 -7.96 -11.92
N ALA A 207 2.37 -7.39 -12.94
CA ALA A 207 3.14 -8.15 -13.93
C ALA A 207 4.35 -8.86 -13.29
N ALA A 208 5.05 -8.20 -12.37
CA ALA A 208 6.22 -8.77 -11.71
C ALA A 208 5.88 -9.98 -10.85
N PHE A 209 4.75 -9.96 -10.15
CA PHE A 209 4.28 -11.07 -9.31
C PHE A 209 3.46 -12.13 -10.07
N SER A 210 3.17 -11.93 -11.35
CA SER A 210 2.52 -12.94 -12.20
C SER A 210 3.50 -13.93 -12.84
N VAL A 211 4.80 -13.70 -12.68
CA VAL A 211 5.86 -14.60 -13.18
C VAL A 211 6.66 -15.16 -12.02
N LEU A 212 7.18 -16.39 -12.21
CA LEU A 212 8.12 -16.99 -11.26
C LEU A 212 9.53 -16.86 -11.84
N PRO A 213 10.48 -16.22 -11.12
CA PRO A 213 11.87 -16.18 -11.51
C PRO A 213 12.48 -17.58 -11.61
N LYS A 214 13.39 -17.75 -12.56
CA LYS A 214 14.06 -19.05 -12.76
C LYS A 214 15.17 -19.21 -11.73
N PRO A 215 15.20 -20.32 -10.93
CA PRO A 215 16.34 -20.61 -10.08
C PRO A 215 17.51 -21.13 -10.91
N ASP A 216 18.67 -20.49 -10.78
CA ASP A 216 19.93 -20.96 -11.35
C ASP A 216 20.69 -21.84 -10.33
N MET A 217 20.45 -21.65 -9.04
CA MET A 217 20.99 -22.44 -7.93
C MET A 217 20.06 -22.36 -6.70
N THR A 218 20.39 -23.14 -5.70
CA THR A 218 19.67 -23.10 -4.42
C THR A 218 20.06 -21.86 -3.60
N PRO A 219 19.19 -21.40 -2.69
CA PRO A 219 19.52 -20.30 -1.77
C PRO A 219 20.76 -20.58 -0.92
N VAL A 220 21.04 -21.84 -0.57
CA VAL A 220 22.24 -22.24 0.20
C VAL A 220 23.50 -22.01 -0.63
N GLU A 221 23.51 -22.43 -1.89
CA GLU A 221 24.66 -22.21 -2.80
C GLU A 221 24.89 -20.72 -3.04
N ALA A 222 23.82 -19.92 -3.18
CA ALA A 222 23.93 -18.48 -3.29
C ALA A 222 24.54 -17.86 -2.02
N TYR A 223 24.11 -18.32 -0.85
CA TYR A 223 24.65 -17.88 0.45
C TYR A 223 26.15 -18.25 0.61
N GLU A 224 26.57 -19.45 0.20
CA GLU A 224 27.98 -19.85 0.20
C GLU A 224 28.84 -18.89 -0.67
N ASN A 225 28.34 -18.52 -1.84
CA ASN A 225 29.01 -17.53 -2.69
C ASN A 225 29.08 -16.15 -2.00
N LEU A 226 28.03 -15.73 -1.30
CA LEU A 226 28.01 -14.48 -0.54
C LEU A 226 29.06 -14.49 0.57
N VAL A 227 29.15 -15.55 1.37
CA VAL A 227 30.11 -15.71 2.46
C VAL A 227 31.55 -15.71 1.96
N HIS A 228 31.81 -16.28 0.78
CA HIS A 228 33.12 -16.31 0.15
C HIS A 228 33.43 -15.07 -0.69
N ASN A 229 32.60 -14.03 -0.62
CA ASN A 229 32.77 -12.77 -1.36
C ASN A 229 32.83 -12.94 -2.90
N ASN A 230 32.13 -13.98 -3.41
CA ASN A 230 31.96 -14.24 -4.84
C ASN A 230 30.77 -13.47 -5.42
N VAL A 231 30.58 -12.24 -4.94
CA VAL A 231 29.47 -11.36 -5.30
C VAL A 231 29.97 -10.00 -5.72
N GLU A 232 29.15 -9.30 -6.49
CA GLU A 232 29.38 -7.91 -6.90
C GLU A 232 28.10 -7.10 -6.82
N SER A 233 28.21 -5.83 -6.43
CA SER A 233 27.10 -4.90 -6.38
C SER A 233 26.88 -4.31 -7.77
N MET A 234 25.71 -4.48 -8.33
CA MET A 234 25.37 -4.05 -9.69
C MET A 234 24.14 -3.16 -9.71
N ALA A 235 24.17 -2.12 -10.54
CA ALA A 235 22.99 -1.28 -10.77
C ALA A 235 21.85 -2.12 -11.39
N VAL A 236 20.60 -1.84 -11.02
CA VAL A 236 19.42 -2.57 -11.50
C VAL A 236 19.31 -2.60 -13.03
N ASP A 237 19.85 -1.59 -13.71
CA ASP A 237 19.88 -1.54 -15.17
C ASP A 237 20.88 -2.54 -15.80
N GLN A 238 21.77 -3.13 -15.00
CA GLN A 238 22.86 -4.02 -15.44
C GLN A 238 22.68 -5.46 -14.99
N ILE A 239 21.62 -5.79 -14.23
CA ILE A 239 21.43 -7.13 -13.67
C ILE A 239 20.60 -8.07 -14.56
N ALA A 240 20.31 -7.67 -15.80
CA ALA A 240 19.60 -8.57 -16.73
C ALA A 240 20.34 -9.89 -16.88
N ASP A 241 19.60 -11.00 -16.80
CA ASP A 241 20.10 -12.38 -16.86
C ASP A 241 21.19 -12.73 -15.81
N ARG A 242 21.29 -11.92 -14.74
CA ARG A 242 22.22 -12.19 -13.62
C ARG A 242 21.49 -12.91 -12.48
N THR A 243 22.22 -13.76 -11.81
CA THR A 243 21.74 -14.46 -10.61
C THR A 243 21.96 -13.59 -9.39
N VAL A 244 20.89 -13.32 -8.61
CA VAL A 244 21.00 -12.52 -7.39
C VAL A 244 21.56 -13.34 -6.22
N ALA A 245 22.40 -12.73 -5.42
CA ALA A 245 23.02 -13.38 -4.25
C ALA A 245 22.16 -13.22 -2.98
N THR A 246 21.30 -12.20 -2.93
CA THR A 246 20.42 -11.87 -1.80
C THR A 246 19.00 -11.74 -2.28
N GLY A 247 18.03 -11.94 -1.37
CA GLY A 247 16.62 -11.72 -1.69
C GLY A 247 16.33 -10.25 -1.95
N VAL A 248 15.45 -9.97 -2.92
CA VAL A 248 14.94 -8.63 -3.23
C VAL A 248 13.46 -8.60 -2.87
N VAL A 249 13.11 -7.79 -1.85
CA VAL A 249 11.77 -7.79 -1.27
C VAL A 249 11.25 -6.36 -1.18
N PRO A 250 10.47 -5.90 -2.16
CA PRO A 250 9.79 -4.59 -2.08
C PRO A 250 8.76 -4.57 -0.94
N TYR A 251 8.75 -3.49 -0.18
CA TYR A 251 7.78 -3.29 0.87
C TYR A 251 7.04 -1.94 0.69
N PRO A 252 5.74 -1.94 0.48
CA PRO A 252 4.86 -3.08 0.25
C PRO A 252 5.13 -3.82 -1.09
N PRO A 253 4.65 -5.09 -1.26
CA PRO A 253 3.79 -5.87 -0.36
C PRO A 253 4.55 -6.64 0.73
N GLY A 254 5.90 -6.71 0.70
CA GLY A 254 6.70 -7.53 1.60
C GLY A 254 6.76 -9.01 1.16
N ILE A 255 6.54 -9.26 -0.13
CA ILE A 255 6.66 -10.57 -0.77
C ILE A 255 7.98 -10.58 -1.55
N PRO A 256 8.82 -11.63 -1.44
CA PRO A 256 10.03 -11.72 -2.23
C PRO A 256 9.74 -11.65 -3.74
N LEU A 257 10.36 -10.66 -4.39
CA LEU A 257 10.34 -10.52 -5.84
C LEU A 257 11.39 -11.43 -6.48
N LEU A 258 12.55 -11.55 -5.83
CA LEU A 258 13.62 -12.46 -6.16
C LEU A 258 14.14 -13.13 -4.88
N MET A 259 14.33 -14.43 -4.93
CA MET A 259 15.00 -15.19 -3.89
C MET A 259 16.50 -15.34 -4.20
N PRO A 260 17.36 -15.53 -3.18
CA PRO A 260 18.76 -15.83 -3.44
C PRO A 260 18.95 -17.03 -4.36
N GLY A 261 19.78 -16.90 -5.40
CA GLY A 261 20.02 -17.94 -6.40
C GLY A 261 19.07 -17.89 -7.60
N GLU A 262 18.11 -16.98 -7.62
CA GLU A 262 17.24 -16.76 -8.79
C GLU A 262 17.85 -15.77 -9.79
N ASN A 263 17.47 -15.98 -11.05
CA ASN A 263 17.84 -15.12 -12.18
C ASN A 263 16.90 -13.92 -12.25
N ALA A 264 17.46 -12.72 -12.40
CA ALA A 264 16.69 -11.48 -12.49
C ALA A 264 15.84 -11.37 -13.77
N GLY A 265 16.08 -12.27 -14.74
CA GLY A 265 15.39 -12.31 -16.02
C GLY A 265 15.89 -11.29 -17.04
N PRO A 266 15.24 -11.21 -18.22
CA PRO A 266 15.68 -10.36 -19.31
C PRO A 266 15.49 -8.87 -18.98
N ALA A 267 16.21 -8.00 -19.69
CA ALA A 267 16.24 -6.55 -19.47
C ALA A 267 14.88 -5.86 -19.58
N ASP A 268 13.99 -6.41 -20.41
CA ASP A 268 12.60 -6.00 -20.63
C ASP A 268 11.59 -6.86 -19.86
N GLY A 269 12.07 -7.74 -18.98
CA GLY A 269 11.23 -8.62 -18.18
C GLY A 269 10.47 -7.87 -17.08
N PRO A 270 9.35 -8.46 -16.58
CA PRO A 270 8.46 -7.79 -15.65
C PRO A 270 9.11 -7.51 -14.29
N VAL A 271 10.02 -8.37 -13.81
CA VAL A 271 10.75 -8.18 -12.55
C VAL A 271 11.61 -6.92 -12.60
N LEU A 272 12.44 -6.79 -13.64
CA LEU A 272 13.27 -5.61 -13.85
C LEU A 272 12.46 -4.37 -14.21
N GLY A 273 11.38 -4.53 -14.97
CA GLY A 273 10.42 -3.46 -15.26
C GLY A 273 9.86 -2.83 -13.98
N TYR A 274 9.48 -3.65 -13.03
CA TYR A 274 8.97 -3.17 -11.73
C TYR A 274 10.06 -2.46 -10.91
N LEU A 275 11.24 -3.06 -10.72
CA LEU A 275 12.34 -2.43 -9.97
C LEU A 275 12.78 -1.09 -10.59
N LYS A 276 12.83 -1.01 -11.92
CA LYS A 276 13.13 0.25 -12.63
C LYS A 276 12.04 1.29 -12.44
N SER A 277 10.76 0.89 -12.40
CA SER A 277 9.64 1.81 -12.15
C SER A 277 9.70 2.39 -10.74
N LEU A 278 10.02 1.56 -9.73
CA LEU A 278 10.24 2.02 -8.36
C LEU A 278 11.41 3.02 -8.28
N GLN A 279 12.55 2.65 -8.86
CA GLN A 279 13.73 3.54 -8.90
C GLN A 279 13.40 4.90 -9.55
N ALA A 280 12.68 4.89 -10.65
CA ALA A 280 12.30 6.12 -11.35
C ALA A 280 11.35 6.99 -10.52
N PHE A 281 10.40 6.36 -9.83
CA PHE A 281 9.49 7.05 -8.93
C PHE A 281 10.23 7.66 -7.74
N ASP A 282 11.10 6.90 -7.09
CA ASP A 282 11.86 7.33 -5.90
C ASP A 282 12.79 8.51 -6.21
N ARG A 283 13.41 8.51 -7.39
CA ARG A 283 14.20 9.64 -7.87
C ARG A 283 13.39 10.91 -8.06
N LYS A 284 12.13 10.77 -8.51
CA LYS A 284 11.23 11.89 -8.79
C LYS A 284 10.60 12.47 -7.51
N PHE A 285 10.44 11.64 -6.49
CA PHE A 285 9.80 12.00 -5.24
C PHE A 285 10.64 11.63 -4.00
N PRO A 286 11.78 12.32 -3.77
CA PRO A 286 12.60 12.07 -2.60
C PRO A 286 11.79 12.27 -1.30
N GLY A 287 11.96 11.36 -0.34
CA GLY A 287 11.15 11.30 0.88
C GLY A 287 9.91 10.40 0.79
N PHE A 288 9.56 9.90 -0.40
CA PHE A 288 8.51 8.90 -0.64
C PHE A 288 9.06 7.61 -1.25
N GLY A 289 10.35 7.35 -1.07
CA GLY A 289 11.01 6.17 -1.60
C GLY A 289 10.45 4.87 -1.04
N HIS A 290 10.46 3.83 -1.86
CA HIS A 290 10.04 2.49 -1.49
C HIS A 290 11.12 1.81 -0.66
N ASP A 291 10.72 1.14 0.42
CA ASP A 291 11.62 0.26 1.17
C ASP A 291 11.74 -1.08 0.42
N THR A 292 12.88 -1.30 -0.21
CA THR A 292 13.15 -2.53 -0.95
C THR A 292 14.33 -3.25 -0.30
N HIS A 293 14.03 -4.25 0.53
CA HIS A 293 15.07 -5.05 1.16
C HIS A 293 15.92 -5.76 0.11
N GLY A 294 17.22 -5.83 0.35
CA GLY A 294 18.19 -6.40 -0.60
C GLY A 294 18.60 -5.47 -1.73
N VAL A 295 18.11 -4.24 -1.72
CA VAL A 295 18.53 -3.14 -2.60
C VAL A 295 19.27 -2.10 -1.77
N GLU A 296 20.45 -1.69 -2.23
CA GLU A 296 21.17 -0.53 -1.72
C GLU A 296 20.91 0.66 -2.66
N VAL A 297 20.52 1.80 -2.10
CA VAL A 297 20.28 3.02 -2.88
C VAL A 297 21.48 3.95 -2.77
N LYS A 298 22.12 4.28 -3.90
CA LYS A 298 23.24 5.23 -4.00
C LYS A 298 22.91 6.27 -5.07
N ASP A 299 22.83 7.52 -4.69
CA ASP A 299 22.50 8.63 -5.59
C ASP A 299 21.23 8.37 -6.44
N GLY A 300 20.21 7.82 -5.79
CA GLY A 300 18.94 7.46 -6.42
C GLY A 300 19.01 6.24 -7.35
N THR A 301 20.14 5.54 -7.42
CA THR A 301 20.32 4.31 -8.20
C THR A 301 20.19 3.09 -7.28
N TYR A 302 19.41 2.12 -7.72
CA TYR A 302 19.22 0.85 -7.05
C TYR A 302 20.36 -0.11 -7.41
N TYR A 303 21.01 -0.67 -6.39
CA TYR A 303 22.06 -1.69 -6.51
C TYR A 303 21.64 -2.99 -5.85
N VAL A 304 21.89 -4.09 -6.52
CA VAL A 304 21.58 -5.45 -6.06
C VAL A 304 22.87 -6.26 -6.05
N LEU A 305 23.04 -7.12 -5.04
CA LEU A 305 24.16 -8.07 -5.01
C LEU A 305 23.88 -9.24 -5.96
N CYS A 306 24.69 -9.38 -6.98
CA CYS A 306 24.67 -10.48 -7.93
C CYS A 306 25.90 -11.38 -7.75
N LEU A 307 25.79 -12.62 -8.16
CA LEU A 307 26.94 -13.53 -8.23
C LEU A 307 27.92 -13.05 -9.31
N LYS A 308 29.23 -13.14 -9.04
CA LYS A 308 30.25 -12.89 -10.05
C LYS A 308 30.13 -13.92 -11.17
N ASN A 309 30.28 -13.49 -12.42
CA ASN A 309 30.42 -14.42 -13.53
C ASN A 309 31.71 -15.23 -13.34
N LYS A 310 31.63 -16.54 -13.55
CA LYS A 310 32.82 -17.42 -13.55
C LYS A 310 33.64 -17.17 -14.79
#